data_fd01f0a7fc7f07f59988505aadfebad7
#
_entry.id   fd01f0a7fc7f07f59988505aadfebad7
#
_cell.length_a   1.000
_cell.length_b   1.000
_cell.length_c   1.000
_cell.angle_alpha   90.00
_cell.angle_beta   90.00
_cell.angle_gamma   90.00
#
_symmetry.space_group_name_H-M   'P 1'
#
loop_
_entity.id
_entity.type
_entity.pdbx_description
1 polymer ?
#
loop_
_entity_poly.entity_id
_entity_poly.type
_entity_poly.pdbx_seq_one_letter_code
_entity_poly.pdbx_strand_id
1 'polypeptide(L)'
;PQEWRQHHQIMTSPLGIYLLPAQSYGYTSATFTHERGPLMRLQTPEKDTNLRLSSMGVYMSERWRLYGEFAYNRQFADSVGWLLSETPRLGMPYYFASPRKGSWLNETYQLKGAANYRLSHLFDLGAALQIRYHKGARSNDPRPSAESFYSRYHLNVGLNLAPVHISMAAGMVYGTSDNNLIYVNENNDRIDRLDFMAYELMGFGMHRKTGKLQNREMQANTYGHELSLQASFARNETMLWARASYLAQRDSIRRSRTKNVSANLLSTYNLRQTRILAGLIHSLSPALRLQTTVHAHFTKGWDRLDNILGGQKNYVYNHRDIGVNALLYHRFTSQRLDLFALDATAEHEKRQDGATQHTLVRDAFHLAAAYRSQRPLPRNFAFFYGASQAFTLPKASLSYPSTQETVFSTQLAQPLQRFYATSTACTRIEMGTAKRFAHYQLTLSLAYQLGYVLKAQPTIHGTRH
;
A
#
# COMPACT_ATOMS: atom_id res chain seq x y z
N PRO A 1 -13.29 4.52 13.92
CA PRO A 1 -12.60 3.80 12.83
C PRO A 1 -12.43 4.60 11.52
N GLN A 2 -13.35 5.51 11.14
CA GLN A 2 -13.19 6.37 9.95
C GLN A 2 -12.32 7.59 10.20
N GLU A 3 -12.38 8.19 11.39
CA GLU A 3 -11.38 9.14 11.87
C GLU A 3 -9.96 8.56 11.78
N TRP A 4 -9.84 7.23 11.93
CA TRP A 4 -8.62 6.46 11.75
C TRP A 4 -8.06 6.49 10.33
N ARG A 5 -8.90 6.34 9.31
CA ARG A 5 -8.44 6.42 7.92
C ARG A 5 -7.89 7.80 7.61
N GLN A 6 -8.48 8.83 8.19
CA GLN A 6 -8.01 10.21 8.06
C GLN A 6 -6.68 10.43 8.78
N HIS A 7 -6.54 9.94 10.02
CA HIS A 7 -5.25 9.96 10.72
C HIS A 7 -4.18 9.24 9.90
N HIS A 8 -4.53 8.11 9.29
CA HIS A 8 -3.61 7.37 8.45
C HIS A 8 -3.18 8.17 7.21
N GLN A 9 -4.10 8.85 6.53
CA GLN A 9 -3.78 9.72 5.40
C GLN A 9 -2.96 10.95 5.82
N ILE A 10 -3.32 11.57 6.92
CA ILE A 10 -2.59 12.72 7.48
C ILE A 10 -1.17 12.30 7.88
N MET A 11 -1.00 11.16 8.57
CA MET A 11 0.27 10.63 9.07
C MET A 11 1.05 9.80 8.05
N THR A 12 0.75 9.90 6.76
CA THR A 12 1.62 9.38 5.68
C THR A 12 2.94 10.15 5.55
N SER A 13 3.02 11.33 6.13
CA SER A 13 4.21 12.19 6.23
C SER A 13 4.40 12.65 7.68
N PRO A 14 5.65 12.85 8.14
CA PRO A 14 5.94 13.39 9.46
C PRO A 14 5.29 14.76 9.71
N LEU A 15 5.07 15.53 8.66
CA LEU A 15 4.41 16.83 8.74
C LEU A 15 2.92 16.73 9.12
N GLY A 16 2.31 15.54 9.04
CA GLY A 16 0.94 15.31 9.46
C GLY A 16 0.66 15.60 10.91
N ILE A 17 1.67 15.54 11.78
CA ILE A 17 1.53 15.82 13.21
C ILE A 17 1.03 17.25 13.49
N TYR A 18 1.29 18.21 12.58
CA TYR A 18 0.80 19.58 12.69
C TYR A 18 -0.71 19.72 12.41
N LEU A 19 -1.30 18.73 11.75
CA LEU A 19 -2.73 18.70 11.42
C LEU A 19 -3.56 17.90 12.44
N LEU A 20 -2.91 17.24 13.42
CA LEU A 20 -3.61 16.51 14.47
C LEU A 20 -4.32 17.44 15.44
N PRO A 21 -5.47 17.04 16.00
CA PRO A 21 -6.17 17.83 17.01
C PRO A 21 -5.28 18.02 18.25
N ALA A 22 -5.43 19.17 18.91
CA ALA A 22 -4.64 19.53 20.10
C ALA A 22 -5.08 18.77 21.38
N GLN A 23 -5.27 17.46 21.25
CA GLN A 23 -5.71 16.60 22.34
C GLN A 23 -4.88 15.31 22.36
N SER A 24 -4.45 14.89 23.54
CA SER A 24 -3.80 13.61 23.74
C SER A 24 -4.81 12.47 23.73
N TYR A 25 -4.51 11.39 23.03
CA TYR A 25 -5.35 10.21 22.95
C TYR A 25 -4.53 8.98 22.53
N GLY A 26 -5.06 7.82 22.80
CA GLY A 26 -4.47 6.56 22.37
C GLY A 26 -5.54 5.58 21.91
N TYR A 27 -5.11 4.60 21.14
CA TYR A 27 -5.99 3.56 20.61
C TYR A 27 -5.21 2.25 20.46
N THR A 28 -5.82 1.16 20.87
CA THR A 28 -5.31 -0.20 20.64
C THR A 28 -6.41 -1.03 20.01
N SER A 29 -6.08 -1.82 19.00
CA SER A 29 -7.03 -2.70 18.33
C SER A 29 -6.44 -4.07 18.05
N ALA A 30 -7.30 -5.08 18.11
CA ALA A 30 -7.10 -6.39 17.55
C ALA A 30 -8.15 -6.61 16.46
N THR A 31 -7.71 -7.00 15.28
CA THR A 31 -8.60 -7.23 14.14
C THR A 31 -8.31 -8.61 13.55
N PHE A 32 -9.34 -9.41 13.43
CA PHE A 32 -9.30 -10.67 12.70
C PHE A 32 -10.09 -10.50 11.39
N THR A 33 -9.50 -10.88 10.26
CA THR A 33 -10.19 -10.89 8.97
C THR A 33 -10.02 -12.25 8.31
N HIS A 34 -11.08 -12.71 7.68
CA HIS A 34 -11.05 -13.90 6.84
C HIS A 34 -11.71 -13.57 5.51
N GLU A 35 -10.96 -13.71 4.42
CA GLU A 35 -11.41 -13.44 3.06
C GLU A 35 -11.34 -14.72 2.25
N ARG A 36 -12.35 -14.95 1.41
CA ARG A 36 -12.45 -16.11 0.53
C ARG A 36 -13.32 -15.76 -0.68
N GLY A 37 -12.92 -16.22 -1.87
CA GLY A 37 -13.77 -16.06 -3.03
C GLY A 37 -13.04 -16.28 -4.36
N PRO A 38 -13.78 -16.42 -5.46
CA PRO A 38 -13.20 -16.63 -6.79
C PRO A 38 -12.71 -15.34 -7.47
N LEU A 39 -13.14 -14.18 -6.98
CA LEU A 39 -12.77 -12.88 -7.56
C LEU A 39 -11.41 -12.43 -7.05
N MET A 40 -10.35 -13.01 -7.61
CA MET A 40 -8.99 -12.75 -7.14
C MET A 40 -8.03 -12.55 -8.29
N ARG A 41 -7.05 -11.69 -8.04
CA ARG A 41 -5.88 -11.55 -8.92
C ARG A 41 -4.99 -12.78 -8.78
N LEU A 42 -4.37 -13.22 -9.87
CA LEU A 42 -3.56 -14.44 -9.93
C LEU A 42 -2.48 -14.57 -8.83
N GLN A 43 -1.90 -13.46 -8.39
CA GLN A 43 -0.86 -13.41 -7.37
C GLN A 43 -1.37 -13.13 -5.95
N THR A 44 -2.69 -13.23 -5.74
CA THR A 44 -3.31 -13.06 -4.43
C THR A 44 -3.85 -14.40 -3.92
N PRO A 45 -3.98 -14.58 -2.58
CA PRO A 45 -4.46 -15.85 -2.02
C PRO A 45 -5.94 -16.11 -2.33
N GLU A 46 -6.32 -17.37 -2.47
CA GLU A 46 -7.74 -17.81 -2.57
C GLU A 46 -8.47 -17.75 -1.23
N LYS A 47 -7.71 -17.94 -0.15
CA LYS A 47 -8.16 -17.72 1.22
C LYS A 47 -7.11 -16.91 1.92
N ASP A 48 -7.52 -15.85 2.56
CA ASP A 48 -6.66 -14.97 3.34
C ASP A 48 -7.20 -14.82 4.76
N THR A 49 -6.41 -15.26 5.73
CA THR A 49 -6.73 -15.11 7.15
C THR A 49 -5.68 -14.23 7.79
N ASN A 50 -6.11 -13.16 8.42
CA ASN A 50 -5.23 -12.10 8.89
C ASN A 50 -5.57 -11.70 10.33
N LEU A 51 -4.57 -11.76 11.20
CA LEU A 51 -4.63 -11.24 12.57
C LEU A 51 -3.76 -9.99 12.64
N ARG A 52 -4.35 -8.85 12.94
CA ARG A 52 -3.66 -7.59 13.12
C ARG A 52 -3.85 -7.04 14.52
N LEU A 53 -2.75 -6.76 15.18
CA LEU A 53 -2.69 -6.01 16.43
C LEU A 53 -2.09 -4.64 16.12
N SER A 54 -2.70 -3.58 16.60
CA SER A 54 -2.15 -2.24 16.43
C SER A 54 -2.43 -1.36 17.62
N SER A 55 -1.46 -0.51 17.95
CA SER A 55 -1.56 0.50 18.99
C SER A 55 -0.98 1.80 18.48
N MET A 56 -1.65 2.91 18.75
CA MET A 56 -1.14 4.24 18.47
C MET A 56 -1.46 5.20 19.60
N GLY A 57 -0.62 6.20 19.73
CA GLY A 57 -0.78 7.28 20.69
C GLY A 57 -0.37 8.61 20.12
N VAL A 58 -1.07 9.63 20.60
CA VAL A 58 -0.77 11.05 20.37
C VAL A 58 -0.67 11.70 21.71
N TYR A 59 0.43 12.39 21.96
CA TYR A 59 0.61 13.23 23.13
C TYR A 59 0.81 14.68 22.69
N MET A 60 0.04 15.57 23.27
CA MET A 60 0.06 17.01 22.98
C MET A 60 0.26 17.79 24.26
N SER A 61 1.25 18.64 24.27
CA SER A 61 1.49 19.65 25.31
C SER A 61 1.77 21.00 24.68
N GLU A 62 2.05 22.01 25.48
CA GLU A 62 2.38 23.36 24.98
C GLU A 62 3.60 23.37 24.06
N ARG A 63 4.60 22.51 24.34
CA ARG A 63 5.86 22.48 23.59
C ARG A 63 6.03 21.21 22.78
N TRP A 64 5.43 20.08 23.16
CA TRP A 64 5.64 18.79 22.52
C TRP A 64 4.40 18.28 21.79
N ARG A 65 4.64 17.76 20.60
CA ARG A 65 3.68 16.95 19.85
C ARG A 65 4.36 15.63 19.52
N LEU A 66 3.86 14.54 20.12
CA LEU A 66 4.42 13.22 19.94
C LEU A 66 3.38 12.32 19.29
N TYR A 67 3.82 11.50 18.39
CA TYR A 67 3.04 10.44 17.76
C TYR A 67 3.81 9.14 17.78
N GLY A 68 3.15 8.05 18.12
CA GLY A 68 3.68 6.70 18.01
C GLY A 68 2.63 5.74 17.47
N GLU A 69 3.02 4.83 16.60
CA GLU A 69 2.18 3.74 16.09
C GLU A 69 3.01 2.47 16.00
N PHE A 70 2.47 1.38 16.52
CA PHE A 70 2.99 0.04 16.33
C PHE A 70 1.89 -0.84 15.74
N ALA A 71 2.23 -1.67 14.75
CA ALA A 71 1.34 -2.68 14.22
C ALA A 71 2.09 -3.99 13.97
N TYR A 72 1.48 -5.09 14.38
CA TYR A 72 1.86 -6.46 14.06
C TYR A 72 0.77 -7.08 13.21
N ASN A 73 1.16 -7.76 12.14
CA ASN A 73 0.25 -8.44 11.25
C ASN A 73 0.75 -9.86 10.98
N ARG A 74 -0.10 -10.87 11.21
CA ARG A 74 0.15 -12.26 10.87
C ARG A 74 -0.89 -12.73 9.88
N GLN A 75 -0.43 -13.17 8.72
CA GLN A 75 -1.26 -13.55 7.59
C GLN A 75 -1.01 -15.00 7.19
N PHE A 76 -2.08 -15.75 7.03
CA PHE A 76 -2.11 -17.06 6.42
C PHE A 76 -2.77 -16.92 5.05
N ALA A 77 -1.95 -16.93 4.01
CA ALA A 77 -2.38 -16.73 2.63
C ALA A 77 -2.32 -18.08 1.90
N ASP A 78 -3.48 -18.66 1.57
CA ASP A 78 -3.57 -19.97 0.93
C ASP A 78 -3.73 -19.87 -0.58
N SER A 79 -3.16 -20.85 -1.31
CA SER A 79 -3.28 -21.01 -2.76
C SER A 79 -2.73 -19.84 -3.59
N VAL A 80 -1.61 -19.24 -3.18
CA VAL A 80 -0.92 -18.18 -3.93
C VAL A 80 -0.11 -18.79 -5.06
N GLY A 81 -0.43 -18.47 -6.30
CA GLY A 81 0.34 -18.81 -7.49
C GLY A 81 1.11 -17.61 -8.06
N TRP A 82 2.10 -17.87 -8.92
CA TRP A 82 2.88 -16.86 -9.63
C TRP A 82 3.58 -15.81 -8.74
N LEU A 83 3.77 -16.13 -7.47
CA LEU A 83 4.48 -15.29 -6.51
C LEU A 83 5.28 -16.17 -5.55
N LEU A 84 6.61 -16.03 -5.58
CA LEU A 84 7.58 -16.70 -4.71
C LEU A 84 8.45 -15.69 -3.96
N SER A 85 7.92 -14.53 -3.66
CA SER A 85 8.55 -13.48 -2.89
C SER A 85 7.51 -12.77 -2.04
N GLU A 86 7.91 -11.87 -1.17
CA GLU A 86 6.99 -10.86 -0.65
C GLU A 86 6.29 -10.16 -1.83
N THR A 87 5.04 -9.73 -1.64
CA THR A 87 4.34 -8.95 -2.68
C THR A 87 5.24 -7.81 -3.14
N PRO A 88 5.57 -7.75 -4.44
CA PRO A 88 6.50 -6.76 -4.95
C PRO A 88 6.05 -5.35 -4.61
N ARG A 89 6.99 -4.49 -4.25
CA ARG A 89 6.73 -3.05 -4.12
C ARG A 89 6.18 -2.50 -5.44
N LEU A 90 5.43 -1.43 -5.36
CA LEU A 90 4.77 -0.82 -6.51
C LEU A 90 5.73 -0.72 -7.72
N GLY A 91 5.35 -1.37 -8.81
CA GLY A 91 6.11 -1.38 -10.05
C GLY A 91 7.41 -2.17 -10.08
N MET A 92 7.85 -2.82 -8.98
CA MET A 92 9.07 -3.64 -8.94
C MET A 92 8.91 -4.88 -9.82
N PRO A 93 9.75 -5.08 -10.88
CA PRO A 93 9.58 -6.19 -11.79
C PRO A 93 10.42 -7.43 -11.43
N TYR A 94 11.27 -7.36 -10.40
CA TYR A 94 12.25 -8.39 -10.05
C TYR A 94 11.75 -9.25 -8.90
N TYR A 95 11.37 -10.50 -9.19
CA TYR A 95 10.95 -11.48 -8.19
C TYR A 95 10.92 -12.89 -8.77
N PHE A 96 10.91 -13.91 -7.91
CA PHE A 96 10.67 -15.28 -8.33
C PHE A 96 9.17 -15.58 -8.42
N ALA A 97 8.79 -16.39 -9.40
CA ALA A 97 7.41 -16.82 -9.63
C ALA A 97 7.33 -18.31 -9.97
N SER A 98 6.22 -18.96 -9.67
CA SER A 98 5.90 -20.33 -10.08
C SER A 98 4.41 -20.46 -10.33
N PRO A 99 3.97 -21.22 -11.35
CA PRO A 99 2.56 -21.53 -11.55
C PRO A 99 1.99 -22.35 -10.38
N ARG A 100 2.83 -23.10 -9.67
CA ARG A 100 2.41 -23.90 -8.53
C ARG A 100 1.88 -23.03 -7.41
N LYS A 101 0.63 -23.27 -7.02
CA LYS A 101 0.01 -22.59 -5.86
C LYS A 101 0.58 -23.13 -4.56
N GLY A 102 0.65 -22.28 -3.55
CA GLY A 102 1.13 -22.66 -2.23
C GLY A 102 0.68 -21.71 -1.13
N SER A 103 0.79 -22.19 0.10
CA SER A 103 0.32 -21.49 1.29
C SER A 103 1.48 -20.78 1.97
N TRP A 104 1.29 -19.50 2.26
CA TRP A 104 2.25 -18.63 2.90
C TRP A 104 1.87 -18.32 4.35
N LEU A 105 2.88 -18.25 5.19
CA LEU A 105 2.81 -17.59 6.48
C LEU A 105 3.64 -16.31 6.40
N ASN A 106 3.00 -15.17 6.59
CA ASN A 106 3.63 -13.86 6.56
C ASN A 106 3.49 -13.17 7.91
N GLU A 107 4.56 -12.56 8.38
CA GLU A 107 4.57 -11.72 9.59
C GLU A 107 5.15 -10.36 9.23
N THR A 108 4.47 -9.30 9.65
CA THR A 108 4.90 -7.93 9.39
C THR A 108 4.80 -7.09 10.65
N TYR A 109 5.90 -6.41 10.96
CA TYR A 109 6.02 -5.46 12.06
C TYR A 109 6.17 -4.06 11.47
N GLN A 110 5.42 -3.11 12.00
CA GLN A 110 5.49 -1.71 11.60
C GLN A 110 5.61 -0.83 12.84
N LEU A 111 6.55 0.10 12.80
CA LEU A 111 6.74 1.12 13.82
C LEU A 111 6.78 2.47 13.14
N LYS A 112 6.03 3.44 13.66
CA LYS A 112 6.11 4.84 13.26
C LYS A 112 6.22 5.69 14.51
N GLY A 113 7.07 6.69 14.45
CA GLY A 113 7.22 7.70 15.50
C GLY A 113 7.44 9.06 14.88
N ALA A 114 6.89 10.09 15.50
CA ALA A 114 7.19 11.48 15.19
C ALA A 114 7.18 12.30 16.46
N ALA A 115 8.13 13.20 16.56
CA ALA A 115 8.26 14.12 17.67
C ALA A 115 8.54 15.53 17.13
N ASN A 116 7.73 16.50 17.56
CA ASN A 116 7.94 17.91 17.26
C ASN A 116 8.01 18.70 18.55
N TYR A 117 9.00 19.58 18.62
CA TYR A 117 9.24 20.47 19.72
C TYR A 117 9.06 21.93 19.27
N ARG A 118 8.27 22.69 19.98
CA ARG A 118 8.12 24.13 19.78
C ARG A 118 9.29 24.85 20.41
N LEU A 119 10.25 25.26 19.59
CA LEU A 119 11.45 25.96 20.00
C LEU A 119 11.11 27.40 20.45
N SER A 120 10.24 28.07 19.72
CA SER A 120 9.74 29.42 20.00
C SER A 120 8.28 29.55 19.53
N HIS A 121 7.70 30.74 19.66
CA HIS A 121 6.39 31.01 19.07
C HIS A 121 6.39 30.98 17.54
N LEU A 122 7.57 31.15 16.90
CA LEU A 122 7.73 31.13 15.45
C LEU A 122 8.19 29.79 14.90
N PHE A 123 9.04 29.03 15.63
CA PHE A 123 9.72 27.87 15.10
C PHE A 123 9.41 26.57 15.83
N ASP A 124 9.17 25.54 15.05
CA ASP A 124 9.08 24.16 15.49
C ASP A 124 10.19 23.32 14.83
N LEU A 125 10.76 22.39 15.58
CA LEU A 125 11.72 21.39 15.08
C LEU A 125 11.18 20.00 15.36
N GLY A 126 11.48 19.05 14.48
CA GLY A 126 11.04 17.69 14.74
C GLY A 126 11.82 16.64 13.97
N ALA A 127 11.56 15.41 14.38
CA ALA A 127 12.08 14.21 13.74
C ALA A 127 10.99 13.15 13.64
N ALA A 128 11.11 12.27 12.65
CA ALA A 128 10.23 11.13 12.50
C ALA A 128 10.98 9.91 11.98
N LEU A 129 10.46 8.75 12.35
CA LEU A 129 10.96 7.43 12.01
C LEU A 129 9.80 6.56 11.54
N GLN A 130 10.02 5.80 10.47
CA GLN A 130 9.15 4.70 10.08
C GLN A 130 10.01 3.47 9.82
N ILE A 131 9.64 2.34 10.43
CA ILE A 131 10.28 1.04 10.22
C ILE A 131 9.21 0.04 9.81
N ARG A 132 9.55 -0.82 8.85
CA ARG A 132 8.79 -2.01 8.48
C ARG A 132 9.75 -3.19 8.37
N TYR A 133 9.44 -4.26 9.07
CA TYR A 133 10.10 -5.55 8.94
C TYR A 133 9.07 -6.59 8.52
N HIS A 134 9.41 -7.41 7.55
CA HIS A 134 8.57 -8.49 7.05
C HIS A 134 9.36 -9.78 6.96
N LYS A 135 8.72 -10.88 7.32
CA LYS A 135 9.20 -12.23 7.13
C LYS A 135 8.07 -13.10 6.60
N GLY A 136 8.36 -13.85 5.54
CA GLY A 136 7.39 -14.75 4.92
C GLY A 136 8.04 -16.06 4.48
N ALA A 137 7.30 -17.16 4.58
CA ALA A 137 7.72 -18.46 4.11
C ALA A 137 6.54 -19.23 3.55
N ARG A 138 6.82 -20.07 2.55
CA ARG A 138 5.86 -20.96 1.92
C ARG A 138 6.14 -22.42 2.29
N SER A 139 5.08 -23.19 2.52
CA SER A 139 5.18 -24.56 3.07
C SER A 139 5.48 -25.64 2.03
N ASN A 140 5.22 -25.41 0.74
CA ASN A 140 5.37 -26.40 -0.33
C ASN A 140 6.33 -25.93 -1.44
N ASP A 141 6.98 -26.89 -2.11
CA ASP A 141 7.95 -26.62 -3.17
C ASP A 141 7.30 -25.95 -4.40
N PRO A 142 8.01 -25.01 -5.03
CA PRO A 142 9.24 -24.38 -4.58
C PRO A 142 9.00 -23.53 -3.30
N ARG A 143 9.91 -23.65 -2.30
CA ARG A 143 9.79 -22.99 -0.98
C ARG A 143 10.62 -21.72 -0.91
N PRO A 144 10.02 -20.55 -1.06
CA PRO A 144 10.69 -19.30 -0.77
C PRO A 144 10.74 -19.02 0.72
N SER A 145 11.82 -18.34 1.14
CA SER A 145 11.93 -17.61 2.38
C SER A 145 12.21 -16.15 2.04
N ALA A 146 11.28 -15.26 2.34
CA ALA A 146 11.37 -13.85 2.05
C ALA A 146 11.51 -13.05 3.34
N GLU A 147 12.50 -12.16 3.39
CA GLU A 147 12.73 -11.26 4.52
C GLU A 147 12.99 -9.86 3.97
N SER A 148 12.37 -8.84 4.56
CA SER A 148 12.63 -7.46 4.18
C SER A 148 12.61 -6.51 5.36
N PHE A 149 13.51 -5.55 5.32
CA PHE A 149 13.58 -4.42 6.23
C PHE A 149 13.50 -3.13 5.43
N TYR A 150 12.73 -2.17 5.90
CA TYR A 150 12.56 -0.87 5.27
C TYR A 150 12.42 0.20 6.34
N SER A 151 13.21 1.27 6.23
CA SER A 151 13.18 2.39 7.17
C SER A 151 13.18 3.73 6.46
N ARG A 152 12.52 4.71 7.08
CA ARG A 152 12.53 6.12 6.68
C ARG A 152 12.82 6.97 7.90
N TYR A 153 13.70 7.91 7.74
CA TYR A 153 14.10 8.87 8.76
C TYR A 153 13.87 10.28 8.21
N HIS A 154 13.25 11.16 8.99
CA HIS A 154 12.99 12.53 8.58
C HIS A 154 13.39 13.49 9.68
N LEU A 155 13.91 14.64 9.26
CA LEU A 155 14.00 15.84 10.07
C LEU A 155 13.05 16.88 9.49
N ASN A 156 12.40 17.64 10.34
CA ASN A 156 11.46 18.66 9.91
C ASN A 156 11.58 19.96 10.69
N VAL A 157 11.26 21.04 10.02
CA VAL A 157 11.17 22.39 10.56
C VAL A 157 9.81 22.97 10.21
N GLY A 158 9.22 23.69 11.16
CA GLY A 158 7.96 24.42 11.01
C GLY A 158 8.12 25.89 11.34
N LEU A 159 7.40 26.74 10.62
CA LEU A 159 7.28 28.18 10.82
C LEU A 159 5.82 28.54 11.10
N ASN A 160 5.57 29.09 12.28
CA ASN A 160 4.24 29.50 12.75
C ASN A 160 4.06 31.01 12.51
N LEU A 161 3.26 31.37 11.53
CA LEU A 161 2.89 32.75 11.17
C LEU A 161 1.38 32.88 11.26
N ALA A 162 0.83 32.80 12.47
CA ALA A 162 -0.63 32.77 12.66
C ALA A 162 -1.37 33.77 11.76
N PRO A 163 -2.38 33.33 10.98
CA PRO A 163 -3.07 32.04 11.01
C PRO A 163 -2.44 30.95 10.11
N VAL A 164 -1.25 31.17 9.56
CA VAL A 164 -0.57 30.27 8.63
C VAL A 164 0.51 29.48 9.36
N HIS A 165 0.64 28.19 9.05
CA HIS A 165 1.78 27.35 9.43
C HIS A 165 2.39 26.73 8.18
N ILE A 166 3.71 26.86 8.00
CA ILE A 166 4.47 26.28 6.91
C ILE A 166 5.47 25.32 7.51
N SER A 167 5.61 24.12 6.95
CA SER A 167 6.60 23.12 7.41
C SER A 167 7.25 22.38 6.27
N MET A 168 8.50 22.01 6.45
CA MET A 168 9.30 21.25 5.50
C MET A 168 9.93 20.07 6.23
N ALA A 169 10.04 18.93 5.53
CA ALA A 169 10.76 17.76 5.99
C ALA A 169 11.71 17.24 4.91
N ALA A 170 12.89 16.83 5.32
CA ALA A 170 13.85 16.10 4.51
C ALA A 170 14.13 14.76 5.15
N GLY A 171 14.22 13.70 4.34
CA GLY A 171 14.39 12.36 4.86
C GLY A 171 15.22 11.45 3.98
N MET A 172 15.67 10.36 4.58
CA MET A 172 16.41 9.28 3.96
C MET A 172 15.60 7.99 4.03
N VAL A 173 15.76 7.18 3.01
CA VAL A 173 15.16 5.86 2.88
C VAL A 173 16.27 4.83 2.80
N TYR A 174 16.15 3.76 3.59
CA TYR A 174 17.02 2.61 3.55
C TYR A 174 16.20 1.34 3.63
N GLY A 175 16.61 0.30 2.90
CA GLY A 175 15.96 -1.00 2.98
C GLY A 175 16.82 -2.12 2.42
N THR A 176 16.50 -3.33 2.86
CA THR A 176 17.05 -4.58 2.35
C THR A 176 15.90 -5.56 2.11
N SER A 177 16.04 -6.41 1.12
CA SER A 177 15.13 -7.51 0.87
C SER A 177 15.92 -8.71 0.41
N ASP A 178 15.73 -9.82 1.08
CA ASP A 178 16.31 -11.11 0.76
C ASP A 178 15.20 -12.10 0.42
N ASN A 179 15.39 -12.80 -0.70
CA ASN A 179 14.48 -13.86 -1.11
C ASN A 179 15.29 -15.08 -1.54
N ASN A 180 15.18 -16.16 -0.80
CA ASN A 180 15.87 -17.42 -1.05
C ASN A 180 14.87 -18.52 -1.42
N LEU A 181 15.13 -19.25 -2.49
CA LEU A 181 14.27 -20.29 -3.02
C LEU A 181 14.93 -21.65 -2.91
N ILE A 182 14.31 -22.59 -2.22
CA ILE A 182 14.76 -23.96 -2.05
C ILE A 182 13.71 -24.99 -2.50
N TYR A 183 14.18 -26.18 -2.82
CA TYR A 183 13.34 -27.37 -3.01
C TYR A 183 13.75 -28.39 -1.96
N VAL A 184 12.79 -28.83 -1.16
CA VAL A 184 13.03 -29.87 -0.14
C VAL A 184 12.97 -31.26 -0.76
N ASN A 185 12.10 -31.46 -1.75
CA ASN A 185 12.07 -32.68 -2.54
C ASN A 185 12.85 -32.45 -3.84
N GLU A 186 14.02 -33.08 -3.97
CA GLU A 186 14.88 -32.97 -5.14
C GLU A 186 14.19 -33.42 -6.44
N ASN A 187 13.23 -34.33 -6.38
CA ASN A 187 12.45 -34.74 -7.55
C ASN A 187 11.58 -33.63 -8.11
N ASN A 188 11.25 -32.61 -7.31
CA ASN A 188 10.51 -31.43 -7.75
C ASN A 188 11.42 -30.42 -8.46
N ASP A 189 12.75 -30.54 -8.27
CA ASP A 189 13.77 -29.66 -8.85
C ASP A 189 14.30 -30.17 -10.20
N ARG A 190 13.44 -30.71 -11.03
CA ARG A 190 13.77 -31.24 -12.34
C ARG A 190 13.23 -30.36 -13.45
N ILE A 191 13.96 -30.26 -14.56
CA ILE A 191 13.60 -29.42 -15.73
C ILE A 191 12.31 -29.90 -16.40
N ASP A 192 12.01 -31.19 -16.32
CA ASP A 192 10.81 -31.81 -16.88
C ASP A 192 9.56 -31.61 -16.00
N ARG A 193 9.70 -31.20 -14.75
CA ARG A 193 8.59 -30.92 -13.83
C ARG A 193 8.11 -29.46 -13.99
N LEU A 194 7.40 -29.18 -15.07
CA LEU A 194 6.94 -27.84 -15.41
C LEU A 194 5.98 -27.23 -14.37
N ASP A 195 5.24 -28.07 -13.65
CA ASP A 195 4.33 -27.67 -12.57
C ASP A 195 5.08 -27.12 -11.33
N PHE A 196 6.33 -27.54 -11.10
CA PHE A 196 7.20 -27.05 -10.03
C PHE A 196 8.23 -26.02 -10.49
N MET A 197 8.22 -25.68 -11.78
CA MET A 197 9.20 -24.74 -12.34
C MET A 197 9.12 -23.38 -11.67
N ALA A 198 10.27 -22.85 -11.27
CA ALA A 198 10.40 -21.47 -10.84
C ALA A 198 10.97 -20.61 -11.97
N TYR A 199 10.48 -19.40 -12.06
CA TYR A 199 10.92 -18.38 -13.01
C TYR A 199 11.46 -17.18 -12.25
N GLU A 200 12.56 -16.62 -12.72
CA GLU A 200 13.04 -15.32 -12.33
C GLU A 200 12.47 -14.29 -13.30
N LEU A 201 11.64 -13.38 -12.79
CA LEU A 201 11.07 -12.28 -13.56
C LEU A 201 12.02 -11.07 -13.49
N MET A 202 12.27 -10.43 -14.63
CA MET A 202 13.23 -9.32 -14.79
C MET A 202 12.63 -8.16 -15.61
N GLY A 203 11.32 -8.05 -15.62
CA GLY A 203 10.58 -7.10 -16.41
C GLY A 203 9.10 -7.44 -16.42
N PHE A 204 8.39 -6.94 -17.41
CA PHE A 204 7.00 -7.33 -17.71
C PHE A 204 6.98 -8.13 -19.03
N GLY A 205 7.47 -9.37 -18.97
CA GLY A 205 7.65 -10.26 -20.13
C GLY A 205 8.99 -10.97 -20.08
N MET A 206 10.04 -10.24 -19.78
CA MET A 206 11.38 -10.82 -19.66
C MET A 206 11.47 -11.72 -18.43
N HIS A 207 11.78 -12.99 -18.67
CA HIS A 207 11.93 -14.00 -17.62
C HIS A 207 12.88 -15.09 -18.05
N ARG A 208 13.37 -15.86 -17.06
CA ARG A 208 14.14 -17.08 -17.31
C ARG A 208 13.72 -18.18 -16.34
N LYS A 209 13.87 -19.44 -16.76
CA LYS A 209 13.73 -20.60 -15.87
C LYS A 209 14.90 -20.65 -14.91
N THR A 210 14.65 -20.99 -13.64
CA THR A 210 15.71 -21.25 -12.68
C THR A 210 16.12 -22.73 -12.77
N GLY A 211 17.41 -23.00 -13.02
CA GLY A 211 17.96 -24.36 -13.07
C GLY A 211 18.52 -24.82 -11.72
N LYS A 212 18.76 -26.16 -11.58
CA LYS A 212 19.30 -26.80 -10.34
C LYS A 212 20.65 -26.22 -9.90
N LEU A 213 21.50 -25.82 -10.86
CA LEU A 213 22.83 -25.28 -10.61
C LEU A 213 22.90 -23.76 -10.49
N GLN A 214 21.75 -23.07 -10.58
CA GLN A 214 21.72 -21.60 -10.51
C GLN A 214 21.37 -21.15 -9.09
N ASN A 215 22.05 -20.10 -8.66
CA ASN A 215 21.74 -19.41 -7.43
C ASN A 215 20.30 -18.88 -7.48
N ARG A 216 19.48 -19.31 -6.52
CA ARG A 216 18.08 -18.95 -6.38
C ARG A 216 17.88 -17.97 -5.23
N GLU A 217 18.84 -17.11 -5.06
CA GLU A 217 18.83 -16.05 -4.08
C GLU A 217 18.78 -14.70 -4.79
N MET A 218 17.83 -13.88 -4.43
CA MET A 218 17.67 -12.51 -4.92
C MET A 218 17.68 -11.55 -3.74
N GLN A 219 18.59 -10.61 -3.79
CA GLN A 219 18.73 -9.57 -2.79
C GLN A 219 18.53 -8.21 -3.42
N ALA A 220 17.80 -7.32 -2.73
CA ALA A 220 17.68 -5.91 -3.11
C ALA A 220 18.11 -5.01 -1.97
N ASN A 221 18.96 -4.03 -2.27
CA ASN A 221 19.33 -2.95 -1.36
C ASN A 221 18.73 -1.65 -1.85
N THR A 222 17.98 -0.99 -0.99
CA THR A 222 17.23 0.23 -1.27
C THR A 222 17.88 1.43 -0.62
N TYR A 223 18.09 2.49 -1.40
CA TYR A 223 18.51 3.81 -0.91
C TYR A 223 17.65 4.89 -1.55
N GLY A 224 17.33 5.92 -0.79
CA GLY A 224 16.53 7.01 -1.33
C GLY A 224 16.52 8.23 -0.42
N HIS A 225 15.93 9.30 -0.95
CA HIS A 225 15.67 10.54 -0.22
C HIS A 225 14.26 11.01 -0.48
N GLU A 226 13.70 11.69 0.50
CA GLU A 226 12.35 12.25 0.45
C GLU A 226 12.38 13.71 0.89
N LEU A 227 11.66 14.56 0.17
CA LEU A 227 11.42 15.95 0.53
C LEU A 227 9.91 16.16 0.63
N SER A 228 9.46 16.89 1.62
CA SER A 228 8.05 17.25 1.81
C SER A 228 7.91 18.68 2.23
N LEU A 229 6.90 19.35 1.68
CA LEU A 229 6.49 20.70 2.05
C LEU A 229 5.00 20.67 2.40
N GLN A 230 4.62 21.34 3.48
CA GLN A 230 3.22 21.51 3.89
C GLN A 230 2.96 22.94 4.29
N ALA A 231 1.82 23.45 3.87
CA ALA A 231 1.24 24.69 4.37
C ALA A 231 -0.14 24.41 4.93
N SER A 232 -0.51 25.09 6.02
CA SER A 232 -1.87 25.07 6.55
C SER A 232 -2.28 26.45 7.00
N PHE A 233 -3.56 26.73 6.86
CA PHE A 233 -4.22 27.96 7.27
C PHE A 233 -5.42 27.58 8.16
N ALA A 234 -5.45 28.12 9.37
CA ALA A 234 -6.52 27.85 10.31
C ALA A 234 -7.10 29.17 10.83
N ARG A 235 -8.37 29.41 10.55
CA ARG A 235 -9.08 30.60 11.03
C ARG A 235 -10.53 30.25 11.31
N ASN A 236 -11.03 30.62 12.50
CA ASN A 236 -12.38 30.30 12.97
C ASN A 236 -12.68 28.79 12.80
N GLU A 237 -13.76 28.49 12.11
CA GLU A 237 -14.27 27.13 11.87
C GLU A 237 -13.67 26.45 10.63
N THR A 238 -12.62 27.05 10.02
CA THR A 238 -12.03 26.57 8.76
C THR A 238 -10.56 26.26 8.93
N MET A 239 -10.16 25.08 8.49
CA MET A 239 -8.74 24.71 8.29
C MET A 239 -8.54 24.24 6.85
N LEU A 240 -7.65 24.91 6.15
CA LEU A 240 -7.15 24.54 4.83
C LEU A 240 -5.72 24.01 4.98
N TRP A 241 -5.35 23.03 4.23
CA TRP A 241 -3.97 22.56 4.19
C TRP A 241 -3.61 21.97 2.83
N ALA A 242 -2.36 22.06 2.47
CA ALA A 242 -1.80 21.42 1.29
C ALA A 242 -0.42 20.84 1.61
N ARG A 243 -0.10 19.71 1.02
CA ARG A 243 1.19 19.02 1.14
C ARG A 243 1.65 18.51 -0.22
N ALA A 244 2.91 18.74 -0.52
CA ALA A 244 3.61 18.09 -1.63
C ALA A 244 4.77 17.28 -1.08
N SER A 245 5.02 16.08 -1.59
CA SER A 245 6.19 15.26 -1.27
C SER A 245 6.77 14.63 -2.52
N TYR A 246 8.09 14.52 -2.54
CA TYR A 246 8.86 13.90 -3.60
C TYR A 246 9.81 12.87 -3.01
N LEU A 247 9.71 11.64 -3.49
CA LEU A 247 10.60 10.52 -3.15
C LEU A 247 11.39 10.12 -4.39
N ALA A 248 12.70 10.03 -4.27
CA ALA A 248 13.58 9.36 -5.22
C ALA A 248 14.27 8.19 -4.54
N GLN A 249 14.14 7.00 -5.11
CA GLN A 249 14.64 5.75 -4.57
C GLN A 249 15.33 4.95 -5.67
N ARG A 250 16.40 4.24 -5.28
CA ARG A 250 17.12 3.29 -6.12
C ARG A 250 17.24 1.97 -5.38
N ASP A 251 16.88 0.89 -6.07
CA ASP A 251 17.06 -0.48 -5.62
C ASP A 251 18.16 -1.15 -6.45
N SER A 252 19.18 -1.68 -5.80
CA SER A 252 20.22 -2.48 -6.41
C SER A 252 19.90 -3.95 -6.23
N ILE A 253 19.55 -4.63 -7.32
CA ILE A 253 19.11 -6.03 -7.32
C ILE A 253 20.31 -6.93 -7.64
N ARG A 254 20.55 -7.92 -6.79
CA ARG A 254 21.63 -8.90 -6.89
C ARG A 254 21.08 -10.32 -6.81
N ARG A 255 21.80 -11.28 -7.40
CA ARG A 255 21.40 -12.69 -7.42
C ARG A 255 21.96 -13.51 -6.27
N SER A 256 23.01 -13.04 -5.60
CA SER A 256 23.75 -13.83 -4.60
C SER A 256 24.43 -12.93 -3.60
N ARG A 257 24.71 -13.48 -2.42
CA ARG A 257 25.47 -12.81 -1.34
C ARG A 257 26.99 -12.91 -1.52
N THR A 258 27.51 -13.18 -2.71
CA THR A 258 28.95 -13.32 -2.91
C THR A 258 29.69 -11.98 -2.71
N LYS A 259 30.96 -12.07 -2.32
CA LYS A 259 31.80 -10.90 -2.02
C LYS A 259 32.06 -9.98 -3.23
N ASN A 260 31.96 -10.48 -4.47
CA ASN A 260 32.15 -9.70 -5.67
C ASN A 260 30.87 -8.96 -6.08
N VAL A 261 30.72 -7.74 -5.61
CA VAL A 261 29.52 -6.90 -5.75
C VAL A 261 29.19 -6.58 -7.21
N SER A 262 30.19 -6.34 -8.06
CA SER A 262 29.94 -5.95 -9.46
C SER A 262 29.50 -7.13 -10.32
N ALA A 263 30.05 -8.30 -10.12
CA ALA A 263 29.71 -9.51 -10.88
C ALA A 263 28.31 -10.05 -10.58
N ASN A 264 27.74 -9.71 -9.43
CA ASN A 264 26.44 -10.20 -8.99
C ASN A 264 25.29 -9.20 -9.16
N LEU A 265 25.59 -7.97 -9.55
CA LEU A 265 24.56 -6.97 -9.83
C LEU A 265 23.77 -7.39 -11.06
N LEU A 266 22.48 -7.70 -10.87
CA LEU A 266 21.57 -8.03 -11.95
C LEU A 266 21.03 -6.76 -12.61
N SER A 267 20.54 -5.85 -11.79
CA SER A 267 19.87 -4.64 -12.24
C SER A 267 19.84 -3.56 -11.17
N THR A 268 19.57 -2.35 -11.60
CA THR A 268 19.16 -1.25 -10.73
C THR A 268 17.77 -0.80 -11.13
N TYR A 269 16.87 -0.70 -10.14
CA TYR A 269 15.52 -0.16 -10.34
C TYR A 269 15.41 1.21 -9.66
N ASN A 270 15.04 2.22 -10.44
CA ASN A 270 14.86 3.57 -9.97
C ASN A 270 13.37 3.89 -9.86
N LEU A 271 12.95 4.47 -8.74
CA LEU A 271 11.58 4.86 -8.47
C LEU A 271 11.54 6.34 -8.10
N ARG A 272 10.63 7.08 -8.73
CA ARG A 272 10.29 8.46 -8.35
C ARG A 272 8.81 8.53 -8.06
N GLN A 273 8.45 9.16 -6.94
CA GLN A 273 7.08 9.38 -6.55
C GLN A 273 6.87 10.83 -6.18
N THR A 274 5.82 11.44 -6.75
CA THR A 274 5.32 12.74 -6.34
C THR A 274 3.93 12.54 -5.76
N ARG A 275 3.67 13.07 -4.57
CA ARG A 275 2.37 13.04 -3.92
C ARG A 275 1.96 14.45 -3.59
N ILE A 276 0.74 14.81 -3.96
CA ILE A 276 0.11 16.08 -3.66
C ILE A 276 -1.18 15.77 -2.91
N LEU A 277 -1.37 16.41 -1.78
CA LEU A 277 -2.56 16.29 -0.95
C LEU A 277 -3.02 17.69 -0.60
N ALA A 278 -4.31 17.95 -0.69
CA ALA A 278 -4.91 19.18 -0.20
C ALA A 278 -6.20 18.86 0.55
N GLY A 279 -6.47 19.56 1.62
CA GLY A 279 -7.65 19.29 2.44
C GLY A 279 -8.30 20.53 2.98
N LEU A 280 -9.61 20.44 3.13
CA LEU A 280 -10.48 21.40 3.79
C LEU A 280 -11.18 20.72 4.96
N ILE A 281 -11.16 21.34 6.11
CA ILE A 281 -12.00 21.00 7.25
C ILE A 281 -12.77 22.26 7.58
N HIS A 282 -14.12 22.19 7.53
CA HIS A 282 -14.99 23.33 7.77
C HIS A 282 -16.21 22.92 8.60
N SER A 283 -16.45 23.61 9.71
CA SER A 283 -17.65 23.43 10.51
C SER A 283 -18.74 24.37 9.97
N LEU A 284 -19.68 23.78 9.24
CA LEU A 284 -20.84 24.50 8.70
C LEU A 284 -21.78 24.98 9.81
N SER A 285 -21.82 24.25 10.92
CA SER A 285 -22.49 24.57 12.16
C SER A 285 -21.86 23.78 13.32
N PRO A 286 -22.21 24.04 14.58
CA PRO A 286 -21.76 23.24 15.72
C PRO A 286 -22.09 21.74 15.59
N ALA A 287 -23.13 21.42 14.81
CA ALA A 287 -23.57 20.03 14.57
C ALA A 287 -23.08 19.45 13.25
N LEU A 288 -22.62 20.25 12.29
CA LEU A 288 -22.32 19.80 10.93
C LEU A 288 -20.92 20.20 10.50
N ARG A 289 -20.07 19.20 10.22
CA ARG A 289 -18.70 19.40 9.80
C ARG A 289 -18.42 18.69 8.48
N LEU A 290 -17.92 19.44 7.52
CA LEU A 290 -17.43 18.92 6.25
C LEU A 290 -15.91 18.75 6.31
N GLN A 291 -15.42 17.62 5.79
CA GLN A 291 -14.01 17.43 5.52
C GLN A 291 -13.84 16.90 4.10
N THR A 292 -13.02 17.55 3.32
CA THR A 292 -12.69 17.11 1.96
C THR A 292 -11.18 17.00 1.81
N THR A 293 -10.73 15.98 1.11
CA THR A 293 -9.32 15.78 0.76
C THR A 293 -9.22 15.45 -0.71
N VAL A 294 -8.37 16.15 -1.43
CA VAL A 294 -7.99 15.86 -2.81
C VAL A 294 -6.57 15.29 -2.80
N HIS A 295 -6.33 14.28 -3.59
CA HIS A 295 -5.01 13.70 -3.74
C HIS A 295 -4.63 13.49 -5.21
N ALA A 296 -3.33 13.60 -5.48
CA ALA A 296 -2.74 13.20 -6.75
C ALA A 296 -1.40 12.51 -6.48
N HIS A 297 -1.23 11.30 -7.00
CA HIS A 297 0.00 10.54 -6.91
C HIS A 297 0.52 10.23 -8.29
N PHE A 298 1.80 10.46 -8.50
CA PHE A 298 2.53 10.17 -9.72
C PHE A 298 3.72 9.31 -9.38
N THR A 299 3.79 8.11 -9.95
CA THR A 299 4.90 7.18 -9.77
C THR A 299 5.50 6.84 -11.12
N LYS A 300 6.81 6.95 -11.22
CA LYS A 300 7.59 6.53 -12.38
C LYS A 300 8.71 5.60 -11.92
N GLY A 301 8.75 4.40 -12.48
CA GLY A 301 9.80 3.43 -12.25
C GLY A 301 10.49 3.06 -13.56
N TRP A 302 11.79 2.77 -13.50
CA TRP A 302 12.55 2.22 -14.62
C TRP A 302 13.77 1.46 -14.12
N ASP A 303 14.16 0.47 -14.87
CA ASP A 303 15.34 -0.31 -14.58
C ASP A 303 16.54 0.02 -15.48
N ARG A 304 17.66 -0.58 -15.12
CA ARG A 304 18.84 -0.77 -15.95
C ARG A 304 19.33 -2.20 -15.74
N LEU A 305 19.30 -3.01 -16.80
CA LEU A 305 19.78 -4.39 -16.78
C LEU A 305 21.28 -4.40 -17.04
N ASP A 306 22.09 -4.43 -15.97
CA ASP A 306 23.53 -4.25 -16.05
C ASP A 306 24.24 -5.44 -16.70
N ASN A 307 23.87 -6.69 -16.33
CA ASN A 307 24.59 -7.89 -16.79
C ASN A 307 24.02 -8.56 -18.04
N ILE A 308 22.82 -8.18 -18.47
CA ILE A 308 22.13 -8.84 -19.59
C ILE A 308 22.07 -7.94 -20.83
N LEU A 309 21.75 -6.67 -20.63
CA LEU A 309 21.59 -5.69 -21.72
C LEU A 309 22.62 -4.55 -21.64
N GLY A 310 23.78 -4.79 -21.02
CA GLY A 310 24.85 -3.79 -20.95
C GLY A 310 24.45 -2.47 -20.26
N GLY A 311 23.57 -2.54 -19.27
CA GLY A 311 23.09 -1.36 -18.54
C GLY A 311 22.01 -0.57 -19.26
N GLN A 312 21.40 -1.12 -20.29
CA GLN A 312 20.28 -0.49 -20.98
C GLN A 312 18.99 -0.59 -20.18
N LYS A 313 18.11 0.38 -20.41
CA LYS A 313 16.78 0.43 -19.82
C LYS A 313 15.87 -0.57 -20.53
N ASN A 314 15.28 -1.48 -19.76
CA ASN A 314 14.35 -2.47 -20.30
C ASN A 314 12.91 -2.22 -19.83
N TYR A 315 12.71 -2.10 -18.54
CA TYR A 315 11.37 -1.99 -17.94
C TYR A 315 11.03 -0.56 -17.58
N VAL A 316 9.77 -0.18 -17.85
CA VAL A 316 9.19 1.11 -17.46
C VAL A 316 7.85 0.88 -16.78
N TYR A 317 7.67 1.55 -15.67
CA TYR A 317 6.45 1.62 -14.90
C TYR A 317 5.99 3.07 -14.76
N ASN A 318 4.74 3.34 -15.10
CA ASN A 318 4.10 4.61 -14.81
C ASN A 318 2.76 4.34 -14.14
N HIS A 319 2.52 5.02 -13.03
CA HIS A 319 1.26 4.98 -12.32
C HIS A 319 0.89 6.38 -11.88
N ARG A 320 -0.39 6.71 -12.04
CA ARG A 320 -0.97 7.96 -11.54
C ARG A 320 -2.35 7.66 -10.99
N ASP A 321 -2.67 8.24 -9.86
CA ASP A 321 -4.01 8.28 -9.33
C ASP A 321 -4.35 9.70 -8.87
N ILE A 322 -5.58 10.11 -9.15
CA ILE A 322 -6.12 11.41 -8.75
C ILE A 322 -7.50 11.16 -8.19
N GLY A 323 -7.77 11.69 -7.01
CA GLY A 323 -9.05 11.43 -6.39
C GLY A 323 -9.46 12.49 -5.37
N VAL A 324 -10.71 12.38 -4.97
CA VAL A 324 -11.34 13.21 -3.94
C VAL A 324 -12.05 12.33 -2.94
N ASN A 325 -11.90 12.66 -1.67
CA ASN A 325 -12.63 12.06 -0.57
C ASN A 325 -13.37 13.17 0.18
N ALA A 326 -14.67 12.99 0.42
CA ALA A 326 -15.50 13.93 1.18
C ALA A 326 -16.17 13.19 2.34
N LEU A 327 -16.16 13.80 3.51
CA LEU A 327 -16.76 13.30 4.73
C LEU A 327 -17.65 14.37 5.33
N LEU A 328 -18.89 14.02 5.60
CA LEU A 328 -19.85 14.89 6.27
C LEU A 328 -20.21 14.26 7.62
N TYR A 329 -19.84 14.95 8.68
CA TYR A 329 -20.17 14.60 10.06
C TYR A 329 -21.38 15.38 10.51
N HIS A 330 -22.42 14.70 10.95
CA HIS A 330 -23.58 15.32 11.55
C HIS A 330 -23.76 14.82 12.99
N ARG A 331 -23.54 15.70 13.94
CA ARG A 331 -23.68 15.43 15.37
C ARG A 331 -25.01 15.98 15.88
N PHE A 332 -25.98 15.12 16.11
CA PHE A 332 -27.27 15.49 16.65
C PHE A 332 -27.23 15.79 18.17
N THR A 333 -26.44 14.98 18.90
CA THR A 333 -26.17 15.10 20.33
C THR A 333 -24.73 14.75 20.62
N SER A 334 -24.27 14.89 21.87
CA SER A 334 -22.92 14.50 22.27
C SER A 334 -22.60 13.01 21.99
N GLN A 335 -23.61 12.18 21.82
CA GLN A 335 -23.46 10.73 21.64
C GLN A 335 -24.04 10.20 20.31
N ARG A 336 -24.88 10.98 19.62
CA ARG A 336 -25.46 10.60 18.32
C ARG A 336 -24.70 11.27 17.18
N LEU A 337 -24.04 10.45 16.36
CA LEU A 337 -23.24 10.87 15.23
C LEU A 337 -23.63 10.10 13.98
N ASP A 338 -23.92 10.80 12.90
CA ASP A 338 -24.05 10.26 11.56
C ASP A 338 -22.88 10.73 10.70
N LEU A 339 -22.34 9.81 9.88
CA LEU A 339 -21.21 10.06 8.99
C LEU A 339 -21.57 9.60 7.59
N PHE A 340 -21.42 10.48 6.62
CA PHE A 340 -21.49 10.17 5.19
C PHE A 340 -20.10 10.32 4.60
N ALA A 341 -19.71 9.39 3.75
CA ALA A 341 -18.43 9.42 3.05
C ALA A 341 -18.65 9.19 1.56
N LEU A 342 -17.95 9.94 0.73
CA LEU A 342 -17.84 9.76 -0.71
C LEU A 342 -16.37 9.71 -1.08
N ASP A 343 -16.02 8.79 -1.95
CA ASP A 343 -14.67 8.66 -2.51
C ASP A 343 -14.78 8.45 -4.03
N ALA A 344 -14.00 9.20 -4.78
CA ALA A 344 -13.91 9.04 -6.23
C ALA A 344 -12.44 9.16 -6.64
N THR A 345 -11.92 8.16 -7.34
CA THR A 345 -10.51 8.10 -7.78
C THR A 345 -10.42 7.59 -9.21
N ALA A 346 -9.67 8.31 -10.03
CA ALA A 346 -9.25 7.90 -11.37
C ALA A 346 -7.80 7.40 -11.29
N GLU A 347 -7.54 6.22 -11.83
CA GLU A 347 -6.24 5.55 -11.82
C GLU A 347 -5.80 5.23 -13.25
N HIS A 348 -4.51 5.44 -13.53
CA HIS A 348 -3.86 5.00 -14.75
C HIS A 348 -2.56 4.28 -14.42
N GLU A 349 -2.38 3.08 -14.96
CA GLU A 349 -1.16 2.28 -14.81
C GLU A 349 -0.66 1.81 -16.18
N LYS A 350 0.65 1.96 -16.42
CA LYS A 350 1.32 1.41 -17.60
C LYS A 350 2.57 0.66 -17.18
N ARG A 351 2.70 -0.60 -17.63
CA ARG A 351 3.91 -1.44 -17.55
C ARG A 351 4.38 -1.75 -18.96
N GLN A 352 5.66 -1.57 -19.20
CA GLN A 352 6.25 -1.81 -20.52
C GLN A 352 7.62 -2.47 -20.38
N ASP A 353 7.83 -3.53 -21.14
CA ASP A 353 9.11 -4.25 -21.26
C ASP A 353 9.66 -4.01 -22.67
N GLY A 354 10.90 -3.53 -22.77
CA GLY A 354 11.53 -3.20 -24.04
C GLY A 354 12.00 -4.43 -24.81
N ALA A 355 12.60 -5.41 -24.13
CA ALA A 355 13.16 -6.61 -24.75
C ALA A 355 12.08 -7.51 -25.34
N THR A 356 10.96 -7.67 -24.64
CA THR A 356 9.86 -8.54 -25.06
C THR A 356 8.68 -7.79 -25.66
N GLN A 357 8.72 -6.46 -25.65
CA GLN A 357 7.70 -5.54 -26.16
C GLN A 357 6.31 -5.74 -25.52
N HIS A 358 6.23 -6.40 -24.36
CA HIS A 358 4.99 -6.50 -23.59
C HIS A 358 4.60 -5.14 -23.03
N THR A 359 3.36 -4.75 -23.26
CA THR A 359 2.79 -3.51 -22.70
C THR A 359 1.42 -3.82 -22.10
N LEU A 360 1.26 -3.51 -20.81
CA LEU A 360 -0.02 -3.52 -20.12
C LEU A 360 -0.40 -2.08 -19.78
N VAL A 361 -1.60 -1.69 -20.18
CA VAL A 361 -2.20 -0.41 -19.80
C VAL A 361 -3.49 -0.69 -19.07
N ARG A 362 -3.71 -0.03 -17.95
CA ARG A 362 -4.93 -0.07 -17.16
C ARG A 362 -5.37 1.34 -16.84
N ASP A 363 -6.63 1.64 -17.13
CA ASP A 363 -7.35 2.79 -16.63
C ASP A 363 -8.47 2.28 -15.72
N ALA A 364 -8.70 2.90 -14.58
CA ALA A 364 -9.78 2.51 -13.68
C ALA A 364 -10.41 3.75 -13.03
N PHE A 365 -11.70 3.69 -12.85
CA PHE A 365 -12.45 4.65 -12.04
C PHE A 365 -13.03 3.93 -10.84
N HIS A 366 -12.73 4.43 -9.65
CA HIS A 366 -13.21 3.91 -8.38
C HIS A 366 -14.20 4.92 -7.78
N LEU A 367 -15.37 4.45 -7.40
CA LEU A 367 -16.38 5.24 -6.71
C LEU A 367 -16.84 4.47 -5.48
N ALA A 368 -16.85 5.12 -4.33
CA ALA A 368 -17.37 4.52 -3.11
C ALA A 368 -18.24 5.52 -2.33
N ALA A 369 -19.32 5.01 -1.77
CA ALA A 369 -20.16 5.73 -0.83
C ALA A 369 -20.32 4.93 0.46
N ALA A 370 -20.31 5.61 1.60
CA ALA A 370 -20.50 4.95 2.89
C ALA A 370 -21.37 5.82 3.81
N TYR A 371 -22.18 5.14 4.58
CA TYR A 371 -22.93 5.71 5.68
C TYR A 371 -22.64 4.96 6.97
N ARG A 372 -22.46 5.68 8.06
CA ARG A 372 -22.33 5.11 9.39
C ARG A 372 -23.09 5.95 10.39
N SER A 373 -23.83 5.30 11.27
CA SER A 373 -24.58 5.94 12.35
C SER A 373 -24.15 5.37 13.70
N GLN A 374 -24.04 6.25 14.69
CA GLN A 374 -23.84 5.86 16.07
C GLN A 374 -25.02 6.38 16.90
N ARG A 375 -25.62 5.50 17.70
CA ARG A 375 -26.76 5.75 18.55
C ARG A 375 -26.41 5.52 20.02
N PRO A 376 -26.70 6.45 20.91
CA PRO A 376 -26.50 6.25 22.33
C PRO A 376 -27.45 5.19 22.87
N LEU A 377 -26.98 4.40 23.82
CA LEU A 377 -27.72 3.43 24.60
C LEU A 377 -27.56 3.75 26.10
N PRO A 378 -28.44 3.25 26.97
CA PRO A 378 -28.29 3.41 28.42
C PRO A 378 -26.93 2.92 28.95
N ARG A 379 -26.53 3.39 30.12
CA ARG A 379 -25.31 2.97 30.86
C ARG A 379 -24.00 3.22 30.07
N ASN A 380 -23.92 4.34 29.34
CA ASN A 380 -22.75 4.73 28.56
C ASN A 380 -22.37 3.74 27.42
N PHE A 381 -23.34 2.98 26.93
CA PHE A 381 -23.19 2.21 25.71
C PHE A 381 -23.56 3.05 24.48
N ALA A 382 -23.03 2.70 23.35
CA ALA A 382 -23.46 3.15 22.05
C ALA A 382 -23.50 1.95 21.09
N PHE A 383 -24.49 1.92 20.24
CA PHE A 383 -24.59 1.01 19.11
C PHE A 383 -24.21 1.77 17.85
N PHE A 384 -23.44 1.16 16.97
CA PHE A 384 -23.18 1.72 15.66
C PHE A 384 -23.42 0.69 14.56
N TYR A 385 -23.85 1.19 13.42
CA TYR A 385 -24.03 0.42 12.21
C TYR A 385 -23.62 1.27 11.01
N GLY A 386 -23.25 0.59 9.94
CA GLY A 386 -22.84 1.25 8.71
C GLY A 386 -22.95 0.34 7.53
N ALA A 387 -23.05 0.95 6.36
CA ALA A 387 -22.99 0.28 5.07
C ALA A 387 -22.11 1.08 4.13
N SER A 388 -21.42 0.40 3.23
CA SER A 388 -20.71 1.04 2.13
C SER A 388 -20.84 0.23 0.86
N GLN A 389 -20.88 0.95 -0.26
CA GLN A 389 -20.88 0.42 -1.61
C GLN A 389 -19.70 1.01 -2.37
N ALA A 390 -18.89 0.16 -3.00
CA ALA A 390 -17.80 0.58 -3.85
C ALA A 390 -17.95 -0.05 -5.24
N PHE A 391 -17.55 0.69 -6.27
CA PHE A 391 -17.53 0.27 -7.66
C PHE A 391 -16.15 0.49 -8.22
N THR A 392 -15.68 -0.47 -9.02
CA THR A 392 -14.46 -0.33 -9.82
C THR A 392 -14.84 -0.57 -11.28
N LEU A 393 -14.63 0.45 -12.10
CA LEU A 393 -14.94 0.47 -13.52
C LEU A 393 -13.63 0.59 -14.30
N PRO A 394 -12.98 -0.54 -14.64
CA PRO A 394 -11.68 -0.52 -15.29
C PRO A 394 -11.79 -0.73 -16.79
N LYS A 395 -10.71 -0.34 -17.49
CA LYS A 395 -10.38 -0.73 -18.85
C LYS A 395 -8.91 -1.17 -18.85
N ALA A 396 -8.62 -2.35 -19.40
CA ALA A 396 -7.24 -2.82 -19.50
C ALA A 396 -6.97 -3.41 -20.88
N SER A 397 -5.78 -3.14 -21.40
CA SER A 397 -5.27 -3.70 -22.64
C SER A 397 -3.89 -4.30 -22.44
N LEU A 398 -3.60 -5.38 -23.14
CA LEU A 398 -2.31 -6.07 -23.16
C LEU A 398 -1.91 -6.23 -24.62
N SER A 399 -0.69 -5.83 -24.97
CA SER A 399 -0.11 -6.02 -26.29
C SER A 399 1.28 -6.63 -26.19
N TYR A 400 1.60 -7.53 -27.09
CA TYR A 400 2.94 -8.11 -27.31
C TYR A 400 2.99 -8.77 -28.71
N PRO A 401 4.19 -8.89 -29.35
CA PRO A 401 4.33 -9.60 -30.61
C PRO A 401 4.01 -11.10 -30.46
N SER A 402 3.42 -11.69 -31.48
CA SER A 402 3.11 -13.14 -31.47
C SER A 402 4.35 -14.02 -31.28
N THR A 403 5.52 -13.58 -31.74
CA THR A 403 6.82 -14.22 -31.52
C THR A 403 7.26 -14.26 -30.06
N GLN A 404 6.64 -13.44 -29.19
CA GLN A 404 6.90 -13.35 -27.76
C GLN A 404 5.80 -14.03 -26.91
N GLU A 405 4.96 -14.87 -27.53
CA GLU A 405 3.99 -15.66 -26.78
C GLU A 405 4.70 -16.75 -25.96
N THR A 406 4.73 -16.56 -24.66
CA THR A 406 5.46 -17.41 -23.71
C THR A 406 4.56 -17.84 -22.56
N VAL A 407 5.08 -18.67 -21.67
CA VAL A 407 4.38 -19.02 -20.41
C VAL A 407 4.03 -17.78 -19.59
N PHE A 408 4.87 -16.75 -19.59
CA PHE A 408 4.56 -15.48 -18.96
C PHE A 408 3.33 -14.80 -19.60
N SER A 409 3.29 -14.74 -20.93
CA SER A 409 2.19 -14.11 -21.67
C SER A 409 0.85 -14.80 -21.39
N THR A 410 0.83 -16.13 -21.49
CA THR A 410 -0.40 -16.94 -21.42
C THR A 410 -0.87 -17.19 -19.99
N GLN A 411 0.04 -17.44 -19.05
CA GLN A 411 -0.31 -17.85 -17.70
C GLN A 411 -0.23 -16.74 -16.65
N LEU A 412 0.40 -15.61 -16.97
CA LEU A 412 0.47 -14.46 -16.04
C LEU A 412 -0.13 -13.19 -16.64
N ALA A 413 0.35 -12.72 -17.80
CA ALA A 413 -0.03 -11.41 -18.31
C ALA A 413 -1.48 -11.36 -18.81
N GLN A 414 -1.94 -12.36 -19.56
CA GLN A 414 -3.34 -12.44 -20.02
C GLN A 414 -4.35 -12.60 -18.87
N PRO A 415 -4.16 -13.50 -17.88
CA PRO A 415 -5.05 -13.57 -16.72
C PRO A 415 -5.06 -12.27 -15.89
N LEU A 416 -3.91 -11.61 -15.76
CA LEU A 416 -3.82 -10.33 -15.07
C LEU A 416 -4.60 -9.23 -15.80
N GLN A 417 -4.48 -9.16 -17.14
CA GLN A 417 -5.25 -8.23 -17.96
C GLN A 417 -6.76 -8.47 -17.85
N ARG A 418 -7.20 -9.74 -17.89
CA ARG A 418 -8.63 -10.11 -17.73
C ARG A 418 -9.16 -9.65 -16.37
N PHE A 419 -8.40 -9.90 -15.29
CA PHE A 419 -8.77 -9.42 -13.97
C PHE A 419 -8.87 -7.90 -13.92
N TYR A 420 -7.88 -7.19 -14.47
CA TYR A 420 -7.85 -5.73 -14.52
C TYR A 420 -8.92 -5.10 -15.43
N ALA A 421 -9.47 -5.85 -16.36
CA ALA A 421 -10.56 -5.40 -17.23
C ALA A 421 -11.95 -5.71 -16.64
N THR A 422 -12.02 -6.38 -15.49
CA THR A 422 -13.27 -6.83 -14.88
C THR A 422 -13.87 -5.74 -14.00
N SER A 423 -15.08 -5.29 -14.33
CA SER A 423 -15.81 -4.35 -13.48
C SER A 423 -16.37 -5.08 -12.26
N THR A 424 -16.14 -4.48 -11.10
CA THR A 424 -16.51 -5.09 -9.82
C THR A 424 -17.29 -4.13 -8.94
N ALA A 425 -18.11 -4.70 -8.06
CA ALA A 425 -18.70 -3.97 -6.97
C ALA A 425 -18.44 -4.70 -5.65
N CYS A 426 -18.45 -3.93 -4.57
CA CYS A 426 -18.19 -4.42 -3.24
C CYS A 426 -19.14 -3.76 -2.25
N THR A 427 -19.96 -4.57 -1.58
CA THR A 427 -20.84 -4.13 -0.50
C THR A 427 -20.26 -4.55 0.83
N ARG A 428 -20.18 -3.62 1.78
CA ARG A 428 -19.77 -3.91 3.16
C ARG A 428 -20.82 -3.43 4.13
N ILE A 429 -21.16 -4.27 5.09
CA ILE A 429 -22.01 -3.95 6.22
C ILE A 429 -21.18 -4.09 7.48
N GLU A 430 -21.34 -3.16 8.40
CA GLU A 430 -20.64 -3.11 9.68
C GLU A 430 -21.62 -2.84 10.81
N MET A 431 -21.44 -3.52 11.94
CA MET A 431 -22.18 -3.25 13.17
C MET A 431 -21.29 -3.43 14.37
N GLY A 432 -21.64 -2.79 15.47
CA GLY A 432 -20.87 -2.99 16.70
C GLY A 432 -21.42 -2.16 17.86
N THR A 433 -20.79 -2.38 19.00
CA THR A 433 -21.12 -1.68 20.22
C THR A 433 -19.86 -1.04 20.81
N ALA A 434 -20.05 0.08 21.48
CA ALA A 434 -19.00 0.76 22.22
C ALA A 434 -19.50 1.04 23.64
N LYS A 435 -18.64 0.82 24.62
CA LYS A 435 -18.89 1.18 26.03
C LYS A 435 -17.84 2.19 26.47
N ARG A 436 -18.29 3.33 26.96
CA ARG A 436 -17.43 4.39 27.50
C ARG A 436 -17.28 4.21 29.02
N PHE A 437 -16.05 4.26 29.46
CA PHE A 437 -15.61 4.32 30.83
C PHE A 437 -15.02 5.71 31.12
N ALA A 438 -14.63 6.00 32.34
CA ALA A 438 -14.11 7.33 32.70
C ALA A 438 -12.91 7.76 31.85
N HIS A 439 -11.96 6.83 31.56
CA HIS A 439 -10.71 7.12 30.89
C HIS A 439 -10.51 6.40 29.54
N TYR A 440 -11.40 5.46 29.19
CA TYR A 440 -11.26 4.69 27.95
C TYR A 440 -12.63 4.30 27.36
N GLN A 441 -12.62 3.89 26.12
CA GLN A 441 -13.78 3.33 25.43
C GLN A 441 -13.40 1.96 24.85
N LEU A 442 -14.18 0.94 25.17
CA LEU A 442 -14.08 -0.37 24.52
C LEU A 442 -15.05 -0.42 23.35
N THR A 443 -14.59 -0.88 22.20
CA THR A 443 -15.43 -1.05 20.99
C THR A 443 -15.28 -2.46 20.46
N LEU A 444 -16.40 -3.11 20.20
CA LEU A 444 -16.48 -4.40 19.51
C LEU A 444 -17.23 -4.19 18.20
N SER A 445 -16.71 -4.67 17.09
CA SER A 445 -17.35 -4.56 15.79
C SER A 445 -17.23 -5.83 14.97
N LEU A 446 -18.25 -6.09 14.16
CA LEU A 446 -18.31 -7.13 13.14
C LEU A 446 -18.56 -6.44 11.79
N ALA A 447 -17.86 -6.87 10.75
CA ALA A 447 -18.12 -6.42 9.40
C ALA A 447 -18.16 -7.61 8.46
N TYR A 448 -19.09 -7.57 7.52
CA TYR A 448 -19.21 -8.51 6.41
C TYR A 448 -19.04 -7.76 5.10
N GLN A 449 -18.26 -8.33 4.20
CA GLN A 449 -17.98 -7.74 2.89
C GLN A 449 -18.23 -8.77 1.79
N LEU A 450 -18.96 -8.35 0.76
CA LEU A 450 -19.27 -9.15 -0.43
C LEU A 450 -18.78 -8.41 -1.68
N GLY A 451 -17.85 -9.04 -2.41
CA GLY A 451 -17.42 -8.60 -3.73
C GLY A 451 -18.09 -9.40 -4.83
N TYR A 452 -18.50 -8.74 -5.91
CA TYR A 452 -19.13 -9.38 -7.07
C TYR A 452 -18.73 -8.71 -8.38
N VAL A 453 -18.77 -9.50 -9.45
CA VAL A 453 -18.51 -9.05 -10.82
C VAL A 453 -19.74 -8.40 -11.38
N LEU A 454 -19.63 -7.17 -11.88
CA LEU A 454 -20.68 -6.45 -12.61
C LEU A 454 -20.66 -6.82 -14.09
N LYS A 455 -19.46 -6.82 -14.69
CA LYS A 455 -19.25 -7.13 -16.09
C LYS A 455 -17.85 -7.73 -16.26
N ALA A 456 -17.80 -8.97 -16.75
CA ALA A 456 -16.57 -9.56 -17.28
C ALA A 456 -16.44 -9.13 -18.74
N GLN A 457 -15.28 -8.60 -19.12
CA GLN A 457 -15.02 -8.36 -20.55
C GLN A 457 -14.80 -9.71 -21.23
N PRO A 458 -15.45 -9.96 -22.40
CA PRO A 458 -15.13 -11.10 -23.22
C PRO A 458 -13.66 -11.04 -23.62
N THR A 459 -13.04 -12.20 -23.81
CA THR A 459 -11.64 -12.32 -24.22
C THR A 459 -11.43 -11.55 -25.52
N ILE A 460 -10.85 -10.36 -25.46
CA ILE A 460 -10.36 -9.71 -26.66
C ILE A 460 -9.10 -10.50 -27.02
N HIS A 461 -9.19 -11.34 -28.05
CA HIS A 461 -8.00 -11.92 -28.69
C HIS A 461 -7.11 -10.73 -29.04
N GLY A 462 -5.85 -10.76 -28.55
CA GLY A 462 -4.89 -9.73 -28.85
C GLY A 462 -4.91 -9.45 -30.34
N THR A 463 -5.01 -8.18 -30.71
CA THR A 463 -4.84 -7.78 -32.10
C THR A 463 -3.47 -8.27 -32.54
N ARG A 464 -3.47 -9.34 -33.33
CA ARG A 464 -2.27 -9.81 -34.02
C ARG A 464 -1.93 -8.75 -35.05
N HIS A 465 -0.96 -7.91 -34.76
CA HIS A 465 -0.27 -7.08 -35.72
C HIS A 465 1.07 -7.70 -36.09
#